data_796b779521f205b9fcd16a9ef258f132
#
_entry.id   796b779521f205b9fcd16a9ef258f132
#
_cell.length_a   1.000
_cell.length_b   1.000
_cell.length_c   1.000
_cell.angle_alpha   90.00
_cell.angle_beta   90.00
_cell.angle_gamma   90.00
#
_symmetry.space_group_name_H-M   'P 1'
#
loop_
_entity.id
_entity.type
_entity.pdbx_description
1 polymer ?
#
loop_
_entity_poly.entity_id
_entity_poly.type
_entity_poly.pdbx_seq_one_letter_code
_entity_poly.pdbx_strand_id
1 'polypeptide(L)'
;MKCLQCGVPNQDTVVYCINCKSYLAEPPSIEALDTFKALILGLFFTGIFYLVFPIPIIQNEYLHQLFSGRISEIIFALVLWSLFLIFFKWIRFRKQFQAYEAFRNQTLHDYLSNGIFVKDVDKCILEISNFLQKQKIKKFQDSIIFRRVRRTLMHLKAIPKKEEITSILNYQAEIDHNRMQSRYSLLNVFIWAIPILGFIGTVYGIGLSIGEFSDFIRNTNRTDLTLQIRSALGGVTSGLSVAFSTTFIALIGVIPIMMLASTLNKREVDLLISIEEYCLEEILPNLHLNHGDEKIENLANEHLEKIVSFSENWRKKVSPVLDSVEQNSKSLAAQVEGLQPLFQKFSETILKSKDEKNFKKE
;
A
#
# COMPACT_ATOMS: atom_id res chain seq x y z
N MET A 1 -21.86 0.19 -22.58
CA MET A 1 -20.95 -0.60 -23.50
C MET A 1 -21.78 -1.30 -24.59
N LYS A 2 -21.26 -1.35 -25.82
CA LYS A 2 -21.86 -2.17 -26.88
C LYS A 2 -21.25 -3.57 -26.87
N CYS A 3 -22.07 -4.62 -26.95
CA CYS A 3 -21.57 -5.98 -27.02
C CYS A 3 -20.83 -6.21 -28.35
N LEU A 4 -19.59 -6.71 -28.29
CA LEU A 4 -18.79 -6.99 -29.49
C LEU A 4 -19.35 -8.15 -30.33
N GLN A 5 -20.18 -9.03 -29.75
CA GLN A 5 -20.68 -10.23 -30.39
C GLN A 5 -22.07 -10.05 -31.03
N CYS A 6 -22.96 -9.23 -30.45
CA CYS A 6 -24.31 -9.02 -30.95
C CYS A 6 -24.69 -7.54 -31.18
N GLY A 7 -23.82 -6.59 -30.91
CA GLY A 7 -24.02 -5.16 -31.13
C GLY A 7 -25.00 -4.45 -30.19
N VAL A 8 -25.67 -5.18 -29.28
CA VAL A 8 -26.70 -4.62 -28.40
C VAL A 8 -26.05 -3.71 -27.35
N PRO A 9 -26.58 -2.50 -27.12
CA PRO A 9 -26.08 -1.64 -26.05
C PRO A 9 -26.46 -2.21 -24.68
N ASN A 10 -25.47 -2.31 -23.79
CA ASN A 10 -25.63 -2.77 -22.42
C ASN A 10 -25.23 -1.64 -21.44
N GLN A 11 -25.82 -1.67 -20.24
CA GLN A 11 -25.41 -0.74 -19.18
C GLN A 11 -23.94 -0.99 -18.81
N ASP A 12 -23.20 0.06 -18.46
CA ASP A 12 -21.77 -0.02 -18.15
C ASP A 12 -21.45 -0.84 -16.88
N THR A 13 -22.48 -1.20 -16.13
CA THR A 13 -22.40 -2.02 -14.92
C THR A 13 -22.60 -3.51 -15.16
N VAL A 14 -22.98 -3.90 -16.39
CA VAL A 14 -23.32 -5.29 -16.73
C VAL A 14 -22.09 -5.99 -17.32
N VAL A 15 -21.67 -7.07 -16.67
CA VAL A 15 -20.49 -7.86 -17.07
C VAL A 15 -20.79 -8.80 -18.25
N TYR A 16 -22.07 -9.10 -18.48
CA TYR A 16 -22.55 -9.94 -19.59
C TYR A 16 -23.60 -9.21 -20.42
N CYS A 17 -23.57 -9.45 -21.69
CA CYS A 17 -24.59 -8.95 -22.60
C CYS A 17 -25.97 -9.50 -22.22
N ILE A 18 -26.94 -8.61 -22.08
CA ILE A 18 -28.33 -8.97 -21.75
C ILE A 18 -28.92 -9.90 -22.82
N ASN A 19 -28.52 -9.73 -24.07
CA ASN A 19 -29.09 -10.47 -25.22
C ASN A 19 -28.36 -11.80 -25.51
N CYS A 20 -27.03 -11.76 -25.73
CA CYS A 20 -26.28 -12.96 -26.14
C CYS A 20 -25.49 -13.62 -25.01
N LYS A 21 -25.56 -13.07 -23.80
CA LYS A 21 -24.82 -13.54 -22.59
C LYS A 21 -23.29 -13.62 -22.76
N SER A 22 -22.74 -13.05 -23.83
CA SER A 22 -21.30 -12.97 -24.01
C SER A 22 -20.67 -12.05 -22.99
N TYR A 23 -19.43 -12.34 -22.60
CA TYR A 23 -18.65 -11.53 -21.67
C TYR A 23 -18.37 -10.15 -22.28
N LEU A 24 -18.82 -9.11 -21.63
CA LEU A 24 -18.47 -7.73 -21.94
C LEU A 24 -17.17 -7.43 -21.20
N ALA A 25 -16.27 -6.72 -21.85
CA ALA A 25 -14.98 -6.33 -21.25
C ALA A 25 -15.18 -5.76 -19.84
N GLU A 26 -14.30 -6.12 -18.91
CA GLU A 26 -14.32 -5.56 -17.55
C GLU A 26 -14.34 -4.02 -17.63
N PRO A 27 -15.21 -3.34 -16.87
CA PRO A 27 -15.20 -1.89 -16.82
C PRO A 27 -13.79 -1.40 -16.45
N PRO A 28 -13.35 -0.26 -16.99
CA PRO A 28 -12.04 0.30 -16.70
C PRO A 28 -11.84 0.32 -15.19
N SER A 29 -10.68 -0.07 -14.75
CA SER A 29 -10.35 -0.31 -13.34
C SER A 29 -10.89 0.82 -12.45
N ILE A 30 -11.81 0.48 -11.58
CA ILE A 30 -12.36 1.38 -10.54
C ILE A 30 -11.23 2.04 -9.72
N GLU A 31 -10.03 1.53 -9.85
CA GLU A 31 -8.81 1.98 -9.18
C GLU A 31 -8.31 3.36 -9.61
N ALA A 32 -8.36 3.66 -10.91
CA ALA A 32 -7.98 4.98 -11.40
C ALA A 32 -8.88 6.08 -10.81
N LEU A 33 -10.17 5.76 -10.63
CA LEU A 33 -11.13 6.68 -10.02
C LEU A 33 -10.87 6.87 -8.52
N ASP A 34 -10.48 5.81 -7.80
CA ASP A 34 -10.21 5.89 -6.37
C ASP A 34 -8.87 6.60 -6.10
N THR A 35 -7.84 6.43 -6.95
CA THR A 35 -6.58 7.18 -6.84
C THR A 35 -6.80 8.66 -7.11
N PHE A 36 -7.63 9.01 -8.10
CA PHE A 36 -7.97 10.39 -8.40
C PHE A 36 -8.78 11.05 -7.29
N LYS A 37 -9.75 10.35 -6.70
CA LYS A 37 -10.50 10.83 -5.53
C LYS A 37 -9.58 11.04 -4.33
N ALA A 38 -8.65 10.12 -4.09
CA ALA A 38 -7.68 10.26 -3.00
C ALA A 38 -6.77 11.47 -3.21
N LEU A 39 -6.37 11.76 -4.46
CA LEU A 39 -5.60 12.95 -4.80
C LEU A 39 -6.37 14.23 -4.49
N ILE A 40 -7.62 14.33 -4.98
CA ILE A 40 -8.46 15.51 -4.75
C ILE A 40 -8.68 15.73 -3.25
N LEU A 41 -9.01 14.68 -2.52
CA LEU A 41 -9.19 14.77 -1.06
C LEU A 41 -7.89 15.13 -0.36
N GLY A 42 -6.76 14.52 -0.75
CA GLY A 42 -5.45 14.86 -0.20
C GLY A 42 -5.13 16.35 -0.38
N LEU A 43 -5.28 16.87 -1.58
CA LEU A 43 -5.06 18.30 -1.86
C LEU A 43 -6.06 19.21 -1.13
N PHE A 44 -7.33 18.83 -1.10
CA PHE A 44 -8.37 19.58 -0.40
C PHE A 44 -8.09 19.68 1.11
N PHE A 45 -7.76 18.56 1.76
CA PHE A 45 -7.43 18.57 3.19
C PHE A 45 -6.10 19.27 3.47
N THR A 46 -5.12 19.19 2.57
CA THR A 46 -3.89 20.00 2.65
C THR A 46 -4.23 21.47 2.59
N GLY A 47 -5.06 21.90 1.62
CA GLY A 47 -5.50 23.28 1.51
C GLY A 47 -6.26 23.77 2.76
N ILE A 48 -7.18 22.98 3.28
CA ILE A 48 -7.88 23.29 4.53
C ILE A 48 -6.90 23.39 5.71
N PHE A 49 -5.96 22.47 5.82
CA PHE A 49 -4.94 22.50 6.86
C PHE A 49 -4.17 23.81 6.83
N TYR A 50 -3.66 24.22 5.68
CA TYR A 50 -2.93 25.48 5.54
C TYR A 50 -3.80 26.74 5.63
N LEU A 51 -5.12 26.63 5.46
CA LEU A 51 -6.06 27.74 5.60
C LEU A 51 -6.55 27.91 7.05
N VAL A 52 -6.78 26.82 7.76
CA VAL A 52 -7.37 26.83 9.13
C VAL A 52 -6.28 26.82 10.21
N PHE A 53 -5.17 26.15 9.96
CA PHE A 53 -4.10 25.93 10.93
C PHE A 53 -3.14 27.10 11.17
N PRO A 54 -3.07 28.19 10.34
CA PRO A 54 -2.24 29.34 10.73
C PRO A 54 -2.68 29.98 12.04
N ILE A 55 -3.93 29.84 12.46
CA ILE A 55 -4.45 30.51 13.67
C ILE A 55 -3.82 29.93 14.96
N PRO A 56 -3.80 28.62 15.25
CA PRO A 56 -3.13 28.05 16.43
C PRO A 56 -1.61 27.86 16.26
N ILE A 57 -1.09 27.71 15.04
CA ILE A 57 0.36 27.52 14.76
C ILE A 57 1.12 28.83 14.96
N ILE A 58 0.52 30.00 14.68
CA ILE A 58 1.14 31.31 14.92
C ILE A 58 1.54 31.49 16.40
N GLN A 59 0.88 30.79 17.34
CA GLN A 59 1.23 30.84 18.75
C GLN A 59 2.46 29.96 19.11
N ASN A 60 2.88 29.04 18.22
CA ASN A 60 3.99 28.12 18.47
C ASN A 60 5.03 28.29 17.35
N GLU A 61 6.06 29.08 17.61
CA GLU A 61 7.14 29.41 16.64
C GLU A 61 7.75 28.15 16.01
N TYR A 62 7.90 27.07 16.77
CA TYR A 62 8.44 25.80 16.30
C TYR A 62 7.53 25.11 15.27
N LEU A 63 6.21 25.04 15.53
CA LEU A 63 5.26 24.46 14.59
C LEU A 63 5.12 25.28 13.32
N HIS A 64 5.18 26.61 13.43
CA HIS A 64 5.19 27.49 12.27
C HIS A 64 6.41 27.23 11.37
N GLN A 65 7.60 27.15 11.95
CA GLN A 65 8.82 26.84 11.20
C GLN A 65 8.77 25.45 10.56
N LEU A 66 8.15 24.45 11.23
CA LEU A 66 8.02 23.10 10.73
C LEU A 66 7.21 23.04 9.43
N PHE A 67 6.10 23.75 9.34
CA PHE A 67 5.15 23.68 8.22
C PHE A 67 5.24 24.83 7.22
N SER A 68 6.05 25.87 7.42
CA SER A 68 6.10 27.07 6.59
C SER A 68 6.94 26.95 5.31
N GLY A 69 7.61 25.80 5.09
CA GLY A 69 8.46 25.59 3.92
C GLY A 69 7.71 24.98 2.73
N ARG A 70 7.95 25.45 1.49
CA ARG A 70 7.34 24.87 0.28
C ARG A 70 7.57 23.37 0.14
N ILE A 71 8.75 22.87 0.52
CA ILE A 71 9.08 21.45 0.49
C ILE A 71 8.27 20.69 1.57
N SER A 72 8.10 21.26 2.75
CA SER A 72 7.26 20.70 3.82
C SER A 72 5.80 20.59 3.38
N GLU A 73 5.28 21.57 2.65
CA GLU A 73 3.91 21.54 2.09
C GLU A 73 3.72 20.37 1.12
N ILE A 74 4.68 20.17 0.21
CA ILE A 74 4.65 19.06 -0.75
C ILE A 74 4.71 17.70 -0.03
N ILE A 75 5.60 17.57 0.95
CA ILE A 75 5.72 16.34 1.76
C ILE A 75 4.41 16.06 2.48
N PHE A 76 3.83 17.06 3.12
CA PHE A 76 2.56 16.93 3.84
C PHE A 76 1.40 16.55 2.92
N ALA A 77 1.32 17.16 1.73
CA ALA A 77 0.33 16.80 0.70
C ALA A 77 0.47 15.33 0.28
N LEU A 78 1.69 14.83 0.05
CA LEU A 78 1.95 13.43 -0.30
C LEU A 78 1.60 12.48 0.84
N VAL A 79 1.88 12.86 2.09
CA VAL A 79 1.50 12.08 3.28
C VAL A 79 -0.02 11.95 3.35
N LEU A 80 -0.76 13.04 3.23
CA LEU A 80 -2.22 13.01 3.25
C LEU A 80 -2.79 12.20 2.07
N TRP A 81 -2.25 12.40 0.87
CA TRP A 81 -2.67 11.60 -0.29
C TRP A 81 -2.45 10.09 -0.05
N SER A 82 -1.30 9.71 0.49
CA SER A 82 -1.00 8.31 0.84
C SER A 82 -1.97 7.74 1.87
N LEU A 83 -2.32 8.52 2.89
CA LEU A 83 -3.30 8.13 3.92
C LEU A 83 -4.69 7.92 3.33
N PHE A 84 -5.14 8.81 2.42
CA PHE A 84 -6.43 8.62 1.73
C PHE A 84 -6.42 7.41 0.80
N LEU A 85 -5.30 7.13 0.13
CA LEU A 85 -5.15 5.89 -0.66
C LEU A 85 -5.31 4.66 0.22
N ILE A 86 -4.66 4.61 1.38
CA ILE A 86 -4.78 3.50 2.33
C ILE A 86 -6.23 3.39 2.84
N PHE A 87 -6.87 4.52 3.14
CA PHE A 87 -8.26 4.55 3.60
C PHE A 87 -9.24 3.97 2.57
N PHE A 88 -9.14 4.35 1.29
CA PHE A 88 -9.96 3.78 0.24
C PHE A 88 -9.70 2.29 0.02
N LYS A 89 -8.43 1.86 0.10
CA LYS A 89 -8.06 0.45 0.05
C LYS A 89 -8.67 -0.33 1.22
N TRP A 90 -8.61 0.21 2.42
CA TRP A 90 -9.20 -0.40 3.60
C TRP A 90 -10.73 -0.57 3.50
N ILE A 91 -11.43 0.44 2.98
CA ILE A 91 -12.88 0.33 2.71
C ILE A 91 -13.15 -0.80 1.69
N ARG A 92 -12.32 -0.90 0.66
CA ARG A 92 -12.44 -1.96 -0.35
C ARG A 92 -12.17 -3.33 0.25
N PHE A 93 -11.10 -3.46 1.02
CA PHE A 93 -10.79 -4.69 1.75
C PHE A 93 -11.95 -5.14 2.64
N ARG A 94 -12.53 -4.24 3.43
CA ARG A 94 -13.69 -4.57 4.27
C ARG A 94 -14.86 -5.14 3.46
N LYS A 95 -15.15 -4.59 2.30
CA LYS A 95 -16.20 -5.10 1.42
C LYS A 95 -15.88 -6.50 0.89
N GLN A 96 -14.63 -6.75 0.52
CA GLN A 96 -14.18 -8.08 0.08
C GLN A 96 -14.27 -9.10 1.21
N PHE A 97 -13.84 -8.70 2.40
CA PHE A 97 -13.90 -9.54 3.59
C PHE A 97 -15.35 -9.89 3.98
N GLN A 98 -16.26 -8.91 3.97
CA GLN A 98 -17.69 -9.15 4.22
C GLN A 98 -18.30 -10.11 3.19
N ALA A 99 -17.91 -10.00 1.93
CA ALA A 99 -18.37 -10.93 0.90
C ALA A 99 -17.83 -12.36 1.16
N TYR A 100 -16.57 -12.49 1.56
CA TYR A 100 -15.98 -13.77 1.94
C TYR A 100 -16.68 -14.42 3.14
N GLU A 101 -16.93 -13.64 4.21
CA GLU A 101 -17.68 -14.13 5.38
C GLU A 101 -19.08 -14.60 5.01
N ALA A 102 -19.76 -13.91 4.09
CA ALA A 102 -21.08 -14.31 3.64
C ALA A 102 -21.06 -15.66 2.89
N PHE A 103 -19.99 -15.95 2.14
CA PHE A 103 -19.81 -17.28 1.52
C PHE A 103 -19.54 -18.38 2.53
N ARG A 104 -18.86 -18.05 3.64
CA ARG A 104 -18.58 -18.98 4.74
C ARG A 104 -19.78 -19.21 5.65
N ASN A 105 -20.90 -18.49 5.43
CA ASN A 105 -22.11 -18.66 6.23
C ASN A 105 -22.70 -20.06 6.01
N GLN A 106 -23.10 -20.72 7.10
CA GLN A 106 -23.55 -22.08 7.17
C GLN A 106 -24.64 -22.42 6.14
N THR A 107 -25.57 -21.49 5.92
CA THR A 107 -26.69 -21.70 4.96
C THR A 107 -26.22 -21.82 3.50
N LEU A 108 -25.17 -21.08 3.11
CA LEU A 108 -24.63 -21.16 1.76
C LEU A 108 -23.68 -22.34 1.63
N HIS A 109 -22.94 -22.63 2.69
CA HIS A 109 -22.08 -23.79 2.76
C HIS A 109 -22.90 -25.10 2.65
N ASP A 110 -23.99 -25.24 3.39
CA ASP A 110 -24.89 -26.41 3.32
C ASP A 110 -25.52 -26.57 1.92
N TYR A 111 -25.82 -25.44 1.26
CA TYR A 111 -26.34 -25.45 -0.11
C TYR A 111 -25.28 -25.95 -1.12
N LEU A 112 -24.05 -25.49 -0.98
CA LEU A 112 -22.94 -25.88 -1.87
C LEU A 112 -22.46 -27.30 -1.59
N SER A 113 -22.54 -27.77 -0.36
CA SER A 113 -22.12 -29.14 0.06
C SER A 113 -23.08 -30.22 -0.44
N ASN A 114 -24.33 -29.90 -0.77
CA ASN A 114 -25.30 -30.84 -1.37
C ASN A 114 -24.95 -31.30 -2.79
N GLY A 115 -23.84 -30.79 -3.34
CA GLY A 115 -23.34 -31.13 -4.67
C GLY A 115 -23.88 -30.22 -5.77
N ILE A 116 -22.96 -29.77 -6.62
CA ILE A 116 -23.25 -28.88 -7.75
C ILE A 116 -23.20 -29.70 -9.03
N PHE A 117 -24.36 -29.90 -9.66
CA PHE A 117 -24.47 -30.60 -10.92
C PHE A 117 -24.37 -29.61 -12.10
N VAL A 118 -23.75 -30.04 -13.20
CA VAL A 118 -23.60 -29.21 -14.44
C VAL A 118 -24.92 -28.64 -14.92
N LYS A 119 -26.02 -29.35 -14.76
CA LYS A 119 -27.36 -28.91 -15.16
C LYS A 119 -27.93 -27.78 -14.31
N ASP A 120 -27.51 -27.69 -13.06
CA ASP A 120 -28.06 -26.74 -12.09
C ASP A 120 -27.15 -25.51 -11.85
N VAL A 121 -26.08 -25.36 -12.62
CA VAL A 121 -25.13 -24.26 -12.51
C VAL A 121 -25.79 -22.88 -12.54
N ASP A 122 -26.71 -22.66 -13.48
CA ASP A 122 -27.40 -21.36 -13.62
C ASP A 122 -28.30 -21.07 -12.41
N LYS A 123 -28.95 -22.09 -11.84
CA LYS A 123 -29.74 -21.96 -10.62
C LYS A 123 -28.85 -21.68 -9.42
N CYS A 124 -27.73 -22.37 -9.31
CA CYS A 124 -26.76 -22.19 -8.24
C CYS A 124 -26.23 -20.74 -8.23
N ILE A 125 -25.81 -20.21 -9.39
CA ILE A 125 -25.37 -18.81 -9.51
C ILE A 125 -26.48 -17.84 -9.09
N LEU A 126 -27.71 -18.11 -9.47
CA LEU A 126 -28.85 -17.25 -9.17
C LEU A 126 -29.18 -17.28 -7.66
N GLU A 127 -29.14 -18.43 -7.02
CA GLU A 127 -29.38 -18.58 -5.58
C GLU A 127 -28.27 -17.94 -4.75
N ILE A 128 -26.99 -18.13 -5.13
CA ILE A 128 -25.86 -17.42 -4.51
C ILE A 128 -26.07 -15.91 -4.63
N SER A 129 -26.46 -15.43 -5.81
CA SER A 129 -26.69 -14.00 -6.04
C SER A 129 -27.83 -13.45 -5.18
N ASN A 130 -28.95 -14.19 -5.08
CA ASN A 130 -30.09 -13.83 -4.24
C ASN A 130 -29.76 -13.84 -2.75
N PHE A 131 -28.97 -14.82 -2.30
CA PHE A 131 -28.49 -14.90 -0.93
C PHE A 131 -27.64 -13.68 -0.55
N LEU A 132 -26.64 -13.35 -1.38
CA LEU A 132 -25.77 -12.20 -1.17
C LEU A 132 -26.53 -10.87 -1.21
N GLN A 133 -27.56 -10.77 -2.05
CA GLN A 133 -28.43 -9.60 -2.11
C GLN A 133 -29.27 -9.45 -0.85
N LYS A 134 -29.80 -10.53 -0.27
CA LYS A 134 -30.52 -10.55 1.01
C LYS A 134 -29.62 -10.09 2.18
N GLN A 135 -28.35 -10.42 2.15
CA GLN A 135 -27.35 -9.96 3.13
C GLN A 135 -27.00 -8.47 2.99
N LYS A 136 -27.67 -7.74 2.11
CA LYS A 136 -27.43 -6.30 1.84
C LYS A 136 -25.96 -5.96 1.47
N ILE A 137 -25.20 -6.90 0.96
CA ILE A 137 -23.84 -6.67 0.49
C ILE A 137 -23.90 -5.89 -0.81
N LYS A 138 -23.71 -4.58 -0.72
CA LYS A 138 -23.70 -3.71 -1.89
C LYS A 138 -22.56 -4.07 -2.82
N LYS A 139 -22.87 -4.30 -4.11
CA LYS A 139 -21.89 -4.64 -5.17
C LYS A 139 -21.11 -5.94 -4.92
N PHE A 140 -21.76 -6.97 -4.38
CA PHE A 140 -21.15 -8.30 -4.20
C PHE A 140 -20.61 -8.89 -5.53
N GLN A 141 -21.18 -8.47 -6.68
CA GLN A 141 -20.74 -8.87 -8.02
C GLN A 141 -19.27 -8.48 -8.30
N ASP A 142 -18.78 -7.43 -7.66
CA ASP A 142 -17.37 -6.97 -7.77
C ASP A 142 -16.46 -7.72 -6.80
N SER A 143 -16.99 -8.61 -5.93
CA SER A 143 -16.18 -9.39 -5.00
C SER A 143 -15.36 -10.46 -5.71
N ILE A 144 -14.13 -10.65 -5.25
CA ILE A 144 -13.20 -11.62 -5.82
C ILE A 144 -13.77 -13.03 -5.70
N ILE A 145 -14.30 -13.38 -4.53
CA ILE A 145 -14.87 -14.71 -4.28
C ILE A 145 -16.06 -15.02 -5.19
N PHE A 146 -17.03 -14.11 -5.30
CA PHE A 146 -18.19 -14.33 -6.18
C PHE A 146 -17.76 -14.48 -7.65
N ARG A 147 -16.81 -13.65 -8.08
CA ARG A 147 -16.27 -13.71 -9.45
C ARG A 147 -15.56 -15.03 -9.72
N ARG A 148 -14.76 -15.54 -8.77
CA ARG A 148 -14.11 -16.86 -8.88
C ARG A 148 -15.13 -17.98 -8.94
N VAL A 149 -16.02 -18.06 -7.96
CA VAL A 149 -17.05 -19.09 -7.89
C VAL A 149 -17.88 -19.11 -9.17
N ARG A 150 -18.35 -17.95 -9.60
CA ARG A 150 -19.14 -17.85 -10.84
C ARG A 150 -18.36 -18.30 -12.08
N ARG A 151 -17.09 -17.89 -12.23
CA ARG A 151 -16.24 -18.34 -13.35
C ARG A 151 -16.03 -19.84 -13.32
N THR A 152 -15.72 -20.39 -12.16
CA THR A 152 -15.55 -21.85 -11.98
C THR A 152 -16.80 -22.61 -12.39
N LEU A 153 -17.97 -22.18 -11.92
CA LEU A 153 -19.25 -22.80 -12.28
C LEU A 153 -19.57 -22.66 -13.78
N MET A 154 -19.25 -21.53 -14.39
CA MET A 154 -19.45 -21.36 -15.84
C MET A 154 -18.49 -22.22 -16.68
N HIS A 155 -17.24 -22.40 -16.24
CA HIS A 155 -16.29 -23.28 -16.90
C HIS A 155 -16.71 -24.75 -16.75
N LEU A 156 -17.26 -25.15 -15.60
CA LEU A 156 -17.84 -26.46 -15.38
C LEU A 156 -18.91 -26.79 -16.44
N LYS A 157 -19.75 -25.81 -16.81
CA LYS A 157 -20.78 -25.99 -17.84
C LYS A 157 -20.18 -26.15 -19.24
N ALA A 158 -19.04 -25.53 -19.52
CA ALA A 158 -18.39 -25.59 -20.84
C ALA A 158 -17.52 -26.83 -20.98
N ILE A 159 -16.77 -27.17 -19.98
CA ILE A 159 -15.78 -28.28 -19.97
C ILE A 159 -15.85 -28.99 -18.60
N PRO A 160 -16.55 -30.11 -18.53
CA PRO A 160 -16.74 -30.84 -17.27
C PRO A 160 -15.54 -31.74 -16.94
N LYS A 161 -14.33 -31.12 -16.78
CA LYS A 161 -13.12 -31.83 -16.37
C LYS A 161 -12.50 -31.12 -15.17
N LYS A 162 -12.28 -31.87 -14.07
CA LYS A 162 -11.77 -31.31 -12.82
C LYS A 162 -10.34 -30.76 -12.95
N GLU A 163 -9.49 -31.42 -13.73
CA GLU A 163 -8.11 -30.98 -13.98
C GLU A 163 -8.05 -29.57 -14.64
N GLU A 164 -8.95 -29.34 -15.59
CA GLU A 164 -9.04 -28.04 -16.27
C GLU A 164 -9.60 -26.94 -15.34
N ILE A 165 -10.58 -27.29 -14.49
CA ILE A 165 -11.13 -26.35 -13.52
C ILE A 165 -10.06 -25.97 -12.49
N THR A 166 -9.27 -26.92 -12.01
CA THR A 166 -8.16 -26.67 -11.08
C THR A 166 -7.13 -25.75 -11.71
N SER A 167 -6.74 -25.99 -12.94
CA SER A 167 -5.77 -25.13 -13.64
C SER A 167 -6.30 -23.71 -13.85
N ILE A 168 -7.61 -23.55 -14.10
CA ILE A 168 -8.26 -22.24 -14.20
C ILE A 168 -8.30 -21.52 -12.85
N LEU A 169 -8.58 -22.24 -11.75
CA LEU A 169 -8.57 -21.68 -10.39
C LEU A 169 -7.18 -21.16 -10.03
N ASN A 170 -6.14 -21.94 -10.27
CA ASN A 170 -4.75 -21.56 -10.01
C ASN A 170 -4.34 -20.35 -10.86
N TYR A 171 -4.69 -20.32 -12.15
CA TYR A 171 -4.43 -19.19 -13.01
C TYR A 171 -5.15 -17.91 -12.55
N GLN A 172 -6.40 -18.04 -12.08
CA GLN A 172 -7.12 -16.90 -11.51
C GLN A 172 -6.51 -16.42 -10.21
N ALA A 173 -6.01 -17.32 -9.36
CA ALA A 173 -5.31 -16.98 -8.14
C ALA A 173 -4.06 -16.16 -8.42
N GLU A 174 -3.26 -16.57 -9.39
CA GLU A 174 -2.06 -15.86 -9.83
C GLU A 174 -2.41 -14.46 -10.38
N ILE A 175 -3.43 -14.35 -11.24
CA ILE A 175 -3.88 -13.05 -11.76
C ILE A 175 -4.33 -12.13 -10.62
N ASP A 176 -5.13 -12.63 -9.68
CA ASP A 176 -5.63 -11.82 -8.58
C ASP A 176 -4.49 -11.38 -7.66
N HIS A 177 -3.46 -12.23 -7.44
CA HIS A 177 -2.27 -11.88 -6.70
C HIS A 177 -1.43 -10.79 -7.40
N ASN A 178 -1.19 -10.94 -8.70
CA ASN A 178 -0.46 -9.96 -9.50
C ASN A 178 -1.19 -8.60 -9.56
N ARG A 179 -2.52 -8.62 -9.70
CA ARG A 179 -3.35 -7.41 -9.63
C ARG A 179 -3.26 -6.74 -8.27
N MET A 180 -3.27 -7.51 -7.19
CA MET A 180 -3.14 -6.97 -5.84
C MET A 180 -1.77 -6.28 -5.67
N GLN A 181 -0.67 -6.90 -6.07
CA GLN A 181 0.66 -6.30 -6.00
C GLN A 181 0.74 -4.99 -6.80
N SER A 182 0.20 -4.99 -8.03
CA SER A 182 0.14 -3.80 -8.87
C SER A 182 -0.57 -2.62 -8.19
N ARG A 183 -1.60 -2.91 -7.38
CA ARG A 183 -2.34 -1.88 -6.63
C ARG A 183 -1.52 -1.17 -5.56
N TYR A 184 -0.46 -1.78 -5.04
CA TYR A 184 0.43 -1.17 -4.05
C TYR A 184 1.57 -0.39 -4.68
N SER A 185 1.77 -0.49 -6.00
CA SER A 185 2.89 0.15 -6.70
C SER A 185 2.98 1.66 -6.43
N LEU A 186 1.88 2.40 -6.60
CA LEU A 186 1.86 3.85 -6.34
C LEU A 186 2.15 4.19 -4.87
N LEU A 187 1.59 3.42 -3.94
CA LEU A 187 1.83 3.62 -2.52
C LEU A 187 3.29 3.36 -2.15
N ASN A 188 3.89 2.34 -2.75
CA ASN A 188 5.31 2.04 -2.58
C ASN A 188 6.19 3.18 -3.10
N VAL A 189 5.82 3.79 -4.24
CA VAL A 189 6.52 4.99 -4.74
C VAL A 189 6.48 6.12 -3.72
N PHE A 190 5.35 6.38 -3.06
CA PHE A 190 5.26 7.43 -2.04
C PHE A 190 6.07 7.11 -0.78
N ILE A 191 6.09 5.85 -0.34
CA ILE A 191 6.91 5.41 0.79
C ILE A 191 8.40 5.70 0.54
N TRP A 192 8.85 5.61 -0.72
CA TRP A 192 10.21 5.93 -1.12
C TRP A 192 10.42 7.44 -1.37
N ALA A 193 9.47 8.09 -2.01
CA ALA A 193 9.60 9.49 -2.43
C ALA A 193 9.58 10.46 -1.25
N ILE A 194 8.75 10.20 -0.23
CA ILE A 194 8.61 11.10 0.92
C ILE A 194 9.95 11.29 1.67
N PRO A 195 10.70 10.25 2.07
CA PRO A 195 12.01 10.43 2.68
C PRO A 195 13.04 11.11 1.77
N ILE A 196 13.02 10.80 0.46
CA ILE A 196 13.92 11.43 -0.51
C ILE A 196 13.64 12.93 -0.59
N LEU A 197 12.37 13.35 -0.61
CA LEU A 197 12.00 14.76 -0.57
C LEU A 197 12.45 15.43 0.75
N GLY A 198 12.37 14.72 1.86
CA GLY A 198 12.93 15.18 3.14
C GLY A 198 14.43 15.43 3.03
N PHE A 199 15.16 14.52 2.41
CA PHE A 199 16.60 14.66 2.16
C PHE A 199 16.92 15.81 1.20
N ILE A 200 16.14 15.98 0.13
CA ILE A 200 16.27 17.15 -0.77
C ILE A 200 16.07 18.44 0.02
N GLY A 201 15.13 18.45 0.95
CA GLY A 201 14.91 19.59 1.85
C GLY A 201 16.11 19.94 2.73
N THR A 202 16.85 18.92 3.21
CA THR A 202 18.10 19.17 3.97
C THR A 202 19.17 19.81 3.11
N VAL A 203 19.38 19.31 1.90
CA VAL A 203 20.37 19.86 0.97
C VAL A 203 20.00 21.31 0.59
N TYR A 204 18.72 21.56 0.33
CA TYR A 204 18.21 22.91 0.05
C TYR A 204 18.41 23.87 1.23
N GLY A 205 18.04 23.44 2.46
CA GLY A 205 18.19 24.27 3.67
C GLY A 205 19.66 24.60 4.01
N ILE A 206 20.55 23.62 3.85
CA ILE A 206 22.00 23.87 4.01
C ILE A 206 22.51 24.82 2.95
N GLY A 207 22.04 24.67 1.69
CA GLY A 207 22.38 25.59 0.60
C GLY A 207 21.98 27.03 0.89
N LEU A 208 20.78 27.27 1.45
CA LEU A 208 20.34 28.57 1.91
C LEU A 208 21.26 29.13 3.02
N SER A 209 21.60 28.32 4.02
CA SER A 209 22.48 28.72 5.11
C SER A 209 23.85 29.18 4.61
N ILE A 210 24.44 28.45 3.66
CA ILE A 210 25.74 28.80 3.05
C ILE A 210 25.61 30.08 2.22
N GLY A 211 24.50 30.27 1.51
CA GLY A 211 24.21 31.47 0.73
C GLY A 211 24.20 32.73 1.62
N GLU A 212 23.40 32.71 2.68
CA GLU A 212 23.32 33.83 3.67
C GLU A 212 24.68 34.15 4.30
N PHE A 213 25.46 33.12 4.62
CA PHE A 213 26.80 33.32 5.13
C PHE A 213 27.77 33.93 4.10
N SER A 214 27.69 33.49 2.85
CA SER A 214 28.49 34.02 1.76
C SER A 214 28.17 35.50 1.48
N ASP A 215 26.89 35.86 1.49
CA ASP A 215 26.46 37.25 1.31
C ASP A 215 26.93 38.16 2.45
N PHE A 216 26.91 37.65 3.66
CA PHE A 216 27.51 38.36 4.81
C PHE A 216 29.00 38.65 4.57
N ILE A 217 29.79 37.66 4.13
CA ILE A 217 31.25 37.88 3.93
C ILE A 217 31.49 38.89 2.83
N ARG A 218 30.68 38.93 1.77
CA ARG A 218 30.85 39.83 0.62
C ARG A 218 30.45 41.25 0.94
N ASN A 219 29.41 41.46 1.75
CA ASN A 219 28.76 42.77 1.94
C ASN A 219 29.10 43.42 3.32
N THR A 220 30.08 42.92 4.05
CA THR A 220 30.40 43.41 5.38
C THR A 220 31.01 44.82 5.35
N ASN A 221 30.20 45.82 5.72
CA ASN A 221 30.63 47.19 5.98
C ASN A 221 30.97 47.41 7.46
N ARG A 222 32.03 48.17 7.75
CA ARG A 222 32.55 48.35 9.12
C ARG A 222 31.62 49.13 10.08
N THR A 223 30.60 49.80 9.58
CA THR A 223 29.74 50.71 10.36
C THR A 223 28.69 50.04 11.22
N ASP A 224 28.20 48.80 10.83
CA ASP A 224 27.13 48.09 11.55
C ASP A 224 27.42 46.60 11.71
N LEU A 225 28.65 46.24 12.01
CA LEU A 225 29.12 44.85 12.05
C LEU A 225 28.28 43.93 12.97
N THR A 226 27.86 44.47 14.11
CA THR A 226 27.07 43.66 15.11
C THR A 226 25.69 43.32 14.58
N LEU A 227 25.00 44.24 13.88
CA LEU A 227 23.71 44.00 13.30
C LEU A 227 23.80 43.04 12.08
N GLN A 228 24.85 43.19 11.29
CA GLN A 228 25.11 42.29 10.14
C GLN A 228 25.44 40.86 10.58
N ILE A 229 26.24 40.68 11.63
CA ILE A 229 26.53 39.36 12.23
C ILE A 229 25.24 38.72 12.76
N ARG A 230 24.41 39.47 13.46
CA ARG A 230 23.14 38.97 14.00
C ARG A 230 22.17 38.56 12.86
N SER A 231 22.08 39.33 11.81
CA SER A 231 21.28 39.00 10.64
C SER A 231 21.79 37.75 9.92
N ALA A 232 23.11 37.66 9.68
CA ALA A 232 23.71 36.49 9.04
C ALA A 232 23.54 35.21 9.86
N LEU A 233 23.72 35.26 11.17
CA LEU A 233 23.45 34.13 12.07
C LEU A 233 21.97 33.74 12.05
N GLY A 234 21.05 34.71 11.96
CA GLY A 234 19.62 34.48 11.78
C GLY A 234 19.32 33.75 10.49
N GLY A 235 19.91 34.17 9.36
CA GLY A 235 19.75 33.52 8.06
C GLY A 235 20.29 32.08 8.04
N VAL A 236 21.50 31.87 8.61
CA VAL A 236 22.10 30.54 8.72
C VAL A 236 21.25 29.60 9.58
N THR A 237 20.77 30.06 10.74
CA THR A 237 19.90 29.26 11.60
C THR A 237 18.55 28.97 10.97
N SER A 238 17.98 29.91 10.21
CA SER A 238 16.74 29.71 9.45
C SER A 238 16.90 28.64 8.38
N GLY A 239 17.94 28.67 7.56
CA GLY A 239 18.20 27.66 6.56
C GLY A 239 18.43 26.26 7.17
N LEU A 240 19.15 26.20 8.30
CA LEU A 240 19.34 24.95 9.05
C LEU A 240 18.02 24.42 9.61
N SER A 241 17.16 25.31 10.11
CA SER A 241 15.81 24.94 10.58
C SER A 241 14.97 24.31 9.45
N VAL A 242 15.02 24.84 8.22
CA VAL A 242 14.36 24.25 7.05
C VAL A 242 14.91 22.86 6.76
N ALA A 243 16.23 22.68 6.83
CA ALA A 243 16.86 21.37 6.61
C ALA A 243 16.33 20.30 7.59
N PHE A 244 16.31 20.60 8.88
CA PHE A 244 15.85 19.64 9.89
C PHE A 244 14.33 19.41 9.84
N SER A 245 13.52 20.45 9.68
CA SER A 245 12.06 20.34 9.67
C SER A 245 11.55 19.50 8.51
N THR A 246 12.09 19.64 7.31
CA THR A 246 11.67 18.87 6.15
C THR A 246 11.93 17.37 6.33
N THR A 247 13.10 17.00 6.86
CA THR A 247 13.42 15.59 7.12
C THR A 247 12.58 15.02 8.25
N PHE A 248 12.35 15.79 9.29
CA PHE A 248 11.56 15.39 10.44
C PHE A 248 10.11 15.10 10.04
N ILE A 249 9.46 15.99 9.28
CA ILE A 249 8.10 15.78 8.77
C ILE A 249 8.04 14.55 7.86
N ALA A 250 9.03 14.39 6.97
CA ALA A 250 9.07 13.26 6.04
C ALA A 250 9.14 11.92 6.78
N LEU A 251 10.00 11.81 7.79
CA LEU A 251 10.17 10.58 8.56
C LEU A 251 8.95 10.28 9.44
N ILE A 252 8.44 11.28 10.17
CA ILE A 252 7.22 11.10 10.97
C ILE A 252 6.02 10.74 10.09
N GLY A 253 5.92 11.34 8.90
CA GLY A 253 4.82 11.06 7.98
C GLY A 253 4.90 9.69 7.35
N VAL A 254 6.08 9.20 6.96
CA VAL A 254 6.22 7.93 6.23
C VAL A 254 6.08 6.70 7.11
N ILE A 255 6.52 6.75 8.37
CA ILE A 255 6.49 5.59 9.28
C ILE A 255 5.06 5.03 9.43
N PRO A 256 4.03 5.81 9.81
CA PRO A 256 2.67 5.28 9.92
C PRO A 256 2.11 4.80 8.58
N ILE A 257 2.45 5.46 7.46
CA ILE A 257 2.04 5.03 6.11
C ILE A 257 2.58 3.63 5.82
N MET A 258 3.87 3.41 6.08
CA MET A 258 4.53 2.13 5.84
C MET A 258 3.93 1.02 6.71
N MET A 259 3.67 1.29 8.00
CA MET A 259 3.03 0.33 8.90
C MET A 259 1.62 -0.03 8.47
N LEU A 260 0.80 0.96 8.15
CA LEU A 260 -0.58 0.75 7.71
C LEU A 260 -0.64 0.03 6.36
N ALA A 261 0.21 0.42 5.40
CA ALA A 261 0.31 -0.21 4.08
C ALA A 261 0.72 -1.68 4.20
N SER A 262 1.75 -1.98 4.99
CA SER A 262 2.24 -3.35 5.22
C SER A 262 1.17 -4.22 5.88
N THR A 263 0.51 -3.71 6.92
CA THR A 263 -0.56 -4.43 7.63
C THR A 263 -1.75 -4.72 6.72
N LEU A 264 -2.15 -3.74 5.91
CA LEU A 264 -3.27 -3.90 4.98
C LEU A 264 -2.91 -4.89 3.86
N ASN A 265 -1.70 -4.78 3.30
CA ASN A 265 -1.20 -5.70 2.28
C ASN A 265 -1.21 -7.14 2.79
N LYS A 266 -0.72 -7.38 4.01
CA LYS A 266 -0.74 -8.70 4.63
C LYS A 266 -2.18 -9.25 4.72
N ARG A 267 -3.13 -8.45 5.22
CA ARG A 267 -4.53 -8.86 5.33
C ARG A 267 -5.19 -9.15 3.97
N GLU A 268 -4.84 -8.39 2.93
CA GLU A 268 -5.33 -8.66 1.57
C GLU A 268 -4.76 -9.98 1.02
N VAL A 269 -3.49 -10.28 1.27
CA VAL A 269 -2.86 -11.57 0.90
C VAL A 269 -3.54 -12.71 1.64
N ASP A 270 -3.70 -12.61 2.95
CA ASP A 270 -4.35 -13.64 3.77
C ASP A 270 -5.79 -13.92 3.29
N LEU A 271 -6.53 -12.86 2.92
CA LEU A 271 -7.86 -13.02 2.35
C LEU A 271 -7.85 -13.75 0.99
N LEU A 272 -6.88 -13.43 0.11
CA LEU A 272 -6.76 -14.10 -1.19
C LEU A 272 -6.45 -15.59 -1.03
N ILE A 273 -5.58 -15.93 -0.10
CA ILE A 273 -5.26 -17.32 0.26
C ILE A 273 -6.52 -18.04 0.78
N SER A 274 -7.23 -17.43 1.72
CA SER A 274 -8.46 -18.00 2.28
C SER A 274 -9.56 -18.20 1.22
N ILE A 275 -9.65 -17.31 0.22
CA ILE A 275 -10.58 -17.48 -0.92
C ILE A 275 -10.14 -18.65 -1.80
N GLU A 276 -8.84 -18.83 -1.98
CA GLU A 276 -8.29 -19.92 -2.77
C GLU A 276 -8.54 -21.28 -2.10
N GLU A 277 -8.22 -21.39 -0.82
CA GLU A 277 -8.52 -22.57 0.03
C GLU A 277 -10.01 -22.90 -0.04
N TYR A 278 -10.89 -21.92 0.16
CA TYR A 278 -12.33 -22.13 0.06
C TYR A 278 -12.77 -22.68 -1.30
N CYS A 279 -12.21 -22.17 -2.39
CA CYS A 279 -12.54 -22.68 -3.73
C CYS A 279 -12.04 -24.11 -3.97
N LEU A 280 -10.86 -24.46 -3.42
CA LEU A 280 -10.26 -25.79 -3.59
C LEU A 280 -10.85 -26.84 -2.66
N GLU A 281 -11.14 -26.47 -1.40
CA GLU A 281 -11.59 -27.40 -0.38
C GLU A 281 -13.11 -27.59 -0.34
N GLU A 282 -13.86 -26.49 -0.57
CA GLU A 282 -15.31 -26.52 -0.43
C GLU A 282 -16.05 -26.58 -1.78
N ILE A 283 -15.57 -25.90 -2.81
CA ILE A 283 -16.30 -25.85 -4.09
C ILE A 283 -15.88 -27.00 -5.01
N LEU A 284 -14.58 -27.22 -5.17
CA LEU A 284 -14.06 -28.20 -6.12
C LEU A 284 -14.49 -29.65 -5.82
N PRO A 285 -14.49 -30.15 -4.57
CA PRO A 285 -14.94 -31.50 -4.26
C PRO A 285 -16.42 -31.71 -4.54
N ASN A 286 -17.24 -30.68 -4.29
CA ASN A 286 -18.69 -30.73 -4.44
C ASN A 286 -19.19 -30.57 -5.87
N LEU A 287 -18.27 -30.44 -6.84
CA LEU A 287 -18.61 -30.42 -8.28
C LEU A 287 -18.81 -31.86 -8.77
N HIS A 288 -20.07 -32.25 -9.04
CA HIS A 288 -20.40 -33.55 -9.60
C HIS A 288 -20.25 -33.55 -11.13
N LEU A 289 -19.19 -34.19 -11.57
CA LEU A 289 -18.91 -34.44 -12.98
C LEU A 289 -19.37 -35.86 -13.36
N ASN A 290 -20.02 -36.00 -14.45
CA ASN A 290 -20.52 -37.29 -14.90
C ASN A 290 -19.44 -38.26 -15.42
N HIS A 291 -18.19 -38.23 -14.92
CA HIS A 291 -17.21 -39.32 -15.11
C HIS A 291 -15.94 -39.12 -14.26
N GLY A 292 -15.62 -40.11 -13.44
CA GLY A 292 -14.26 -40.48 -13.05
C GLY A 292 -13.74 -39.99 -11.70
N ASP A 293 -14.41 -40.39 -10.61
CA ASP A 293 -14.09 -39.92 -9.23
C ASP A 293 -12.79 -40.47 -8.61
N GLU A 294 -12.06 -41.40 -9.25
CA GLU A 294 -10.95 -42.15 -8.61
C GLU A 294 -9.56 -41.46 -8.72
N LYS A 295 -9.40 -40.44 -9.55
CA LYS A 295 -8.09 -39.80 -9.77
C LYS A 295 -7.85 -38.50 -8.96
N ILE A 296 -8.84 -38.04 -8.25
CA ILE A 296 -8.88 -36.65 -7.72
C ILE A 296 -8.31 -36.54 -6.32
N GLU A 297 -8.48 -37.56 -5.50
CA GLU A 297 -7.90 -37.60 -4.16
C GLU A 297 -6.35 -37.56 -4.23
N ASN A 298 -5.78 -38.15 -5.26
CA ASN A 298 -4.33 -38.13 -5.52
C ASN A 298 -3.86 -36.77 -6.04
N LEU A 299 -4.66 -36.04 -6.86
CA LEU A 299 -4.29 -34.70 -7.36
C LEU A 299 -4.43 -33.61 -6.30
N ALA A 300 -5.44 -33.67 -5.44
CA ALA A 300 -5.59 -32.74 -4.33
C ALA A 300 -4.40 -32.86 -3.36
N ASN A 301 -3.96 -34.08 -3.08
CA ASN A 301 -2.79 -34.33 -2.26
C ASN A 301 -1.49 -33.88 -2.95
N GLU A 302 -1.34 -34.09 -4.25
CA GLU A 302 -0.18 -33.60 -5.03
C GLU A 302 -0.13 -32.05 -5.09
N HIS A 303 -1.28 -31.38 -5.17
CA HIS A 303 -1.32 -29.91 -5.14
C HIS A 303 -1.10 -29.36 -3.74
N LEU A 304 -1.59 -30.01 -2.69
CA LEU A 304 -1.25 -29.67 -1.30
C LEU A 304 0.26 -29.80 -1.06
N GLU A 305 0.89 -30.88 -1.53
CA GLU A 305 2.35 -31.03 -1.46
C GLU A 305 3.08 -29.95 -2.26
N LYS A 306 2.59 -29.56 -3.44
CA LYS A 306 3.16 -28.46 -4.24
C LYS A 306 3.00 -27.10 -3.56
N ILE A 307 1.86 -26.81 -2.92
CA ILE A 307 1.66 -25.57 -2.13
C ILE A 307 2.56 -25.57 -0.91
N VAL A 308 2.66 -26.69 -0.20
CA VAL A 308 3.58 -26.84 0.93
C VAL A 308 5.03 -26.68 0.46
N SER A 309 5.43 -27.35 -0.61
CA SER A 309 6.77 -27.22 -1.19
C SER A 309 7.06 -25.82 -1.73
N PHE A 310 6.06 -25.13 -2.30
CA PHE A 310 6.18 -23.74 -2.72
C PHE A 310 6.33 -22.80 -1.52
N SER A 311 5.54 -23.02 -0.45
CA SER A 311 5.66 -22.25 0.79
C SER A 311 7.01 -22.47 1.47
N GLU A 312 7.50 -23.71 1.49
CA GLU A 312 8.83 -24.05 1.98
C GLU A 312 9.96 -23.50 1.11
N ASN A 313 9.78 -23.51 -0.21
CA ASN A 313 10.76 -22.94 -1.15
C ASN A 313 10.78 -21.41 -1.08
N TRP A 314 9.62 -20.80 -0.86
CA TRP A 314 9.48 -19.38 -0.57
C TRP A 314 10.16 -19.01 0.75
N ARG A 315 9.90 -19.81 1.80
CA ARG A 315 10.55 -19.66 3.10
C ARG A 315 12.08 -19.80 3.00
N LYS A 316 12.57 -20.78 2.23
CA LYS A 316 14.01 -20.95 1.95
C LYS A 316 14.63 -19.79 1.15
N LYS A 317 13.87 -19.16 0.26
CA LYS A 317 14.34 -17.97 -0.50
C LYS A 317 14.29 -16.67 0.31
N VAL A 318 13.33 -16.55 1.22
CA VAL A 318 13.15 -15.34 2.03
C VAL A 318 14.02 -15.40 3.29
N SER A 319 14.24 -16.60 3.87
CA SER A 319 15.12 -16.77 5.03
C SER A 319 16.51 -16.14 4.83
N PRO A 320 17.27 -16.43 3.73
CA PRO A 320 18.60 -15.84 3.56
C PRO A 320 18.56 -14.32 3.33
N VAL A 321 17.46 -13.79 2.81
CA VAL A 321 17.28 -12.33 2.68
C VAL A 321 17.03 -11.70 4.06
N LEU A 322 16.20 -12.32 4.89
CA LEU A 322 16.00 -11.90 6.28
C LEU A 322 17.30 -12.00 7.09
N ASP A 323 18.04 -13.10 6.93
CA ASP A 323 19.32 -13.30 7.61
C ASP A 323 20.35 -12.25 7.15
N SER A 324 20.37 -11.92 5.86
CA SER A 324 21.25 -10.86 5.32
C SER A 324 20.86 -9.47 5.80
N VAL A 325 19.56 -9.18 5.93
CA VAL A 325 19.06 -7.91 6.50
C VAL A 325 19.41 -7.83 7.98
N GLU A 326 19.25 -8.91 8.74
CA GLU A 326 19.62 -8.97 10.15
C GLU A 326 21.14 -8.82 10.33
N GLN A 327 21.93 -9.46 9.48
CA GLN A 327 23.39 -9.35 9.51
C GLN A 327 23.87 -7.95 9.11
N ASN A 328 23.23 -7.33 8.11
CA ASN A 328 23.50 -5.94 7.72
C ASN A 328 23.11 -4.97 8.84
N SER A 329 21.99 -5.20 9.51
CA SER A 329 21.55 -4.38 10.63
C SER A 329 22.51 -4.49 11.81
N LYS A 330 23.00 -5.69 12.13
CA LYS A 330 24.04 -5.91 13.16
C LYS A 330 25.38 -5.27 12.79
N SER A 331 25.76 -5.37 11.50
CA SER A 331 26.96 -4.70 10.97
C SER A 331 26.86 -3.17 11.06
N LEU A 332 25.69 -2.63 10.74
CA LEU A 332 25.43 -1.19 10.86
C LEU A 332 25.47 -0.72 12.33
N ALA A 333 24.87 -1.51 13.23
CA ALA A 333 24.93 -1.23 14.67
C ALA A 333 26.37 -1.24 15.19
N ALA A 334 27.19 -2.21 14.78
CA ALA A 334 28.60 -2.28 15.14
C ALA A 334 29.42 -1.11 14.57
N GLN A 335 29.10 -0.64 13.35
CA GLN A 335 29.73 0.55 12.76
C GLN A 335 29.35 1.82 13.52
N VAL A 336 28.09 1.95 13.95
CA VAL A 336 27.60 3.07 14.77
C VAL A 336 28.28 3.06 16.15
N GLU A 337 28.39 1.89 16.79
CA GLU A 337 29.15 1.75 18.03
C GLU A 337 30.65 2.10 17.86
N GLY A 338 31.25 1.70 16.75
CA GLY A 338 32.63 2.07 16.40
C GLY A 338 32.84 3.56 16.17
N LEU A 339 31.79 4.31 15.83
CA LEU A 339 31.83 5.77 15.69
C LEU A 339 31.72 6.51 17.03
N GLN A 340 31.17 5.89 18.08
CA GLN A 340 31.03 6.51 19.42
C GLN A 340 32.35 7.02 19.98
N PRO A 341 33.46 6.25 19.97
CA PRO A 341 34.73 6.74 20.50
C PRO A 341 35.32 7.89 19.67
N LEU A 342 35.03 7.93 18.36
CA LEU A 342 35.45 9.07 17.52
C LEU A 342 34.64 10.33 17.85
N PHE A 343 33.36 10.22 18.11
CA PHE A 343 32.51 11.32 18.57
C PHE A 343 32.94 11.82 19.96
N GLN A 344 33.26 10.91 20.89
CA GLN A 344 33.80 11.28 22.20
C GLN A 344 35.11 12.02 22.06
N LYS A 345 36.03 11.50 21.25
CA LYS A 345 37.34 12.15 21.02
C LYS A 345 37.20 13.52 20.36
N PHE A 346 36.22 13.66 19.44
CA PHE A 346 35.92 14.93 18.79
C PHE A 346 35.32 15.94 19.78
N SER A 347 34.39 15.48 20.66
CA SER A 347 33.81 16.34 21.70
C SER A 347 34.86 16.80 22.72
N GLU A 348 35.79 15.93 23.14
CA GLU A 348 36.89 16.27 24.03
C GLU A 348 37.88 17.25 23.39
N THR A 349 38.11 17.10 22.06
CA THR A 349 38.98 18.04 21.33
C THR A 349 38.35 19.41 21.21
N ILE A 350 37.03 19.49 21.01
CA ILE A 350 36.29 20.78 21.00
C ILE A 350 36.29 21.42 22.37
N LEU A 351 36.09 20.64 23.45
CA LEU A 351 36.12 21.14 24.81
C LEU A 351 37.50 21.70 25.15
N LYS A 352 38.59 20.98 24.84
CA LYS A 352 39.97 21.45 25.03
C LYS A 352 40.30 22.72 24.25
N SER A 353 39.81 22.84 23.01
CA SER A 353 40.00 24.04 22.20
C SER A 353 39.22 25.25 22.72
N LYS A 354 38.17 25.03 23.50
CA LYS A 354 37.38 26.09 24.15
C LYS A 354 38.05 26.57 25.42
N ASP A 355 38.66 25.66 26.17
CA ASP A 355 39.41 26.00 27.38
C ASP A 355 40.71 26.74 27.07
N GLU A 356 41.44 26.38 26.00
CA GLU A 356 42.61 27.13 25.53
C GLU A 356 42.29 28.57 25.06
N LYS A 357 41.06 28.79 24.51
CA LYS A 357 40.63 30.14 24.13
C LYS A 357 40.20 31.00 25.31
N ASN A 358 39.76 30.40 26.42
CA ASN A 358 39.41 31.12 27.64
C ASN A 358 40.67 31.47 28.47
N PHE A 359 41.73 30.66 28.40
CA PHE A 359 42.99 30.93 29.10
C PHE A 359 43.89 32.01 28.45
N LYS A 360 43.55 32.42 27.20
CA LYS A 360 44.24 33.54 26.50
C LYS A 360 43.52 34.89 26.63
N LYS A 361 42.47 34.96 27.45
CA LYS A 361 41.69 36.18 27.70
C LYS A 361 41.77 36.68 29.14
N GLU A 362 42.53 36.02 30.03
CA GLU A 362 43.06 36.56 31.26
C GLU A 362 44.55 36.95 31.04
#